data_fe5b956137e5627a46cfc8ec3bf9d1a7
#
_entry.id   fe5b956137e5627a46cfc8ec3bf9d1a7
#
_cell.length_a   1.000
_cell.length_b   1.000
_cell.length_c   1.000
_cell.angle_alpha   90.00
_cell.angle_beta   90.00
_cell.angle_gamma   90.00
#
_symmetry.space_group_name_H-M   'P 1'
#
loop_
_entity.id
_entity.type
_entity.pdbx_description
1 polymer ?
#
loop_
_entity_poly.entity_id
_entity_poly.type
_entity_poly.pdbx_seq_one_letter_code
_entity_poly.pdbx_strand_id
1 'polypeptide(L)'
;MLKTVSASDLRAQIRRVFDEVSYGQAEYIVEKFGEPAAAIISIEDFRLLEEARRQQAAASLRDLITDVRARNRQLDPAELSTLIEEARAAYHSHEGRTFDGG
;
A
#
# COMPACT_ATOMS: atom_id res chain seq x y z
N MET A 1 -15.62 4.09 10.74
CA MET A 1 -15.73 5.54 10.83
C MET A 1 -14.34 6.16 10.89
N LEU A 2 -14.04 7.02 9.97
CA LEU A 2 -12.73 7.65 9.91
C LEU A 2 -12.64 8.80 10.90
N LYS A 3 -11.63 8.77 11.74
CA LYS A 3 -11.37 9.81 12.74
C LYS A 3 -9.96 10.35 12.56
N THR A 4 -9.73 11.53 13.08
CA THR A 4 -8.42 12.16 13.06
C THR A 4 -7.94 12.36 14.48
N VAL A 5 -6.66 12.12 14.73
CA VAL A 5 -6.04 12.27 16.05
C VAL A 5 -4.64 12.84 15.89
N SER A 6 -4.24 13.70 16.81
CA SER A 6 -2.87 14.19 16.83
C SER A 6 -1.94 13.11 17.42
N ALA A 7 -0.64 13.21 17.13
CA ALA A 7 0.33 12.28 17.69
C ALA A 7 0.34 12.32 19.22
N SER A 8 0.17 13.48 19.80
CA SER A 8 0.11 13.65 21.26
C SER A 8 -1.13 12.97 21.85
N ASP A 9 -2.28 13.20 21.25
CA ASP A 9 -3.54 12.59 21.69
C ASP A 9 -3.52 11.07 21.50
N LEU A 10 -2.92 10.61 20.41
CA LEU A 10 -2.74 9.18 20.18
C LEU A 10 -1.96 8.55 21.32
N ARG A 11 -0.86 9.17 21.72
CA ARG A 11 -0.04 8.67 22.82
C ARG A 11 -0.83 8.58 24.12
N ALA A 12 -1.65 9.58 24.41
CA ALA A 12 -2.48 9.61 25.60
C ALA A 12 -3.62 8.59 25.59
N GLN A 13 -4.11 8.25 24.41
CA GLN A 13 -5.31 7.42 24.24
C GLN A 13 -5.04 6.14 23.45
N ILE A 14 -3.82 5.66 23.44
CA ILE A 14 -3.40 4.55 22.58
C ILE A 14 -4.25 3.29 22.78
N ARG A 15 -4.60 2.99 24.01
CA ARG A 15 -5.39 1.79 24.32
C ARG A 15 -6.79 1.90 23.69
N ARG A 16 -7.44 3.03 23.85
CA ARG A 16 -8.77 3.24 23.26
C ARG A 16 -8.74 3.19 21.75
N VAL A 17 -7.78 3.87 21.14
CA VAL A 17 -7.59 3.86 19.70
C VAL A 17 -7.35 2.43 19.19
N PHE A 18 -6.47 1.71 19.86
CA PHE A 18 -6.16 0.33 19.51
C PHE A 18 -7.41 -0.55 19.57
N ASP A 19 -8.20 -0.44 20.63
CA ASP A 19 -9.41 -1.23 20.78
C ASP A 19 -10.44 -0.90 19.70
N GLU A 20 -10.68 0.36 19.45
CA GLU A 20 -11.64 0.77 18.41
C GLU A 20 -11.23 0.27 17.02
N VAL A 21 -9.95 0.36 16.70
CA VAL A 21 -9.43 -0.09 15.42
C VAL A 21 -9.46 -1.61 15.31
N SER A 22 -9.06 -2.31 16.36
CA SER A 22 -9.04 -3.78 16.38
C SER A 22 -10.42 -4.38 16.20
N TYR A 23 -11.44 -3.75 16.74
CA TYR A 23 -12.82 -4.21 16.59
C TYR A 23 -13.50 -3.69 15.33
N GLY A 24 -12.79 -2.97 14.48
CA GLY A 24 -13.33 -2.45 13.23
C GLY A 24 -14.31 -1.30 13.40
N GLN A 25 -14.32 -0.64 14.57
CA GLN A 25 -15.23 0.46 14.85
C GLN A 25 -14.76 1.79 14.28
N ALA A 26 -13.47 1.96 14.10
CA ALA A 26 -12.90 3.20 13.58
C ALA A 26 -11.56 2.96 12.89
N GLU A 27 -11.23 3.86 11.99
CA GLU A 27 -9.88 4.04 11.45
C GLU A 27 -9.41 5.43 11.88
N TYR A 28 -8.11 5.61 12.05
CA TYR A 28 -7.55 6.88 12.49
C TYR A 28 -6.51 7.39 11.53
N ILE A 29 -6.60 8.67 11.22
CA ILE A 29 -5.51 9.42 10.59
C ILE A 29 -4.76 10.12 11.72
N VAL A 30 -3.46 9.87 11.81
CA VAL A 30 -2.60 10.50 12.80
C VAL A 30 -1.96 11.72 12.18
N GLU A 31 -2.18 12.86 12.80
CA GLU A 31 -1.60 14.11 12.32
C GLU A 31 -0.38 14.49 13.16
N LYS A 32 0.61 15.05 12.48
CA LYS A 32 1.79 15.61 13.11
C LYS A 32 1.97 17.03 12.55
N PHE A 33 2.05 18.02 13.44
CA PHE A 33 2.12 19.43 13.05
C PHE A 33 0.99 19.86 12.11
N GLY A 34 -0.21 19.35 12.37
CA GLY A 34 -1.39 19.70 11.59
C GLY A 34 -1.51 19.01 10.25
N GLU A 35 -0.59 18.11 9.91
CA GLU A 35 -0.60 17.40 8.63
C GLU A 35 -0.74 15.89 8.84
N PRO A 36 -1.47 15.22 7.96
CA PRO A 36 -1.57 13.76 8.02
C PRO A 36 -0.19 13.12 7.86
N ALA A 37 0.18 12.27 8.80
CA ALA A 37 1.48 11.61 8.79
C ALA A 37 1.36 10.09 8.70
N ALA A 38 0.32 9.51 9.27
CA ALA A 38 0.15 8.06 9.33
C ALA A 38 -1.32 7.70 9.44
N ALA A 39 -1.62 6.44 9.27
CA ALA A 39 -2.96 5.91 9.47
C ALA A 39 -2.91 4.65 10.32
N ILE A 40 -3.93 4.46 11.14
CA ILE A 40 -4.09 3.24 11.94
C ILE A 40 -5.36 2.56 11.46
N ILE A 41 -5.22 1.35 10.97
CA ILE A 41 -6.31 0.54 10.44
C ILE A 41 -6.26 -0.86 11.05
N SER A 42 -7.37 -1.57 10.96
CA SER A 42 -7.43 -2.96 11.41
C SER A 42 -6.58 -3.85 10.51
N ILE A 43 -6.20 -5.01 11.03
CA ILE A 43 -5.46 -5.97 10.22
C ILE A 43 -6.31 -6.50 9.05
N GLU A 44 -7.60 -6.55 9.20
CA GLU A 44 -8.51 -6.93 8.12
C GLU A 44 -8.49 -5.90 7.00
N ASP A 45 -8.56 -4.63 7.33
CA ASP A 45 -8.47 -3.55 6.36
C ASP A 45 -7.11 -3.51 5.69
N PHE A 46 -6.06 -3.76 6.45
CA PHE A 46 -4.70 -3.86 5.92
C PHE A 46 -4.59 -4.97 4.87
N ARG A 47 -5.17 -6.13 5.15
CA ARG A 47 -5.18 -7.24 4.20
C ARG A 47 -5.93 -6.90 2.93
N LEU A 48 -7.05 -6.22 3.05
CA LEU A 48 -7.80 -5.74 1.88
C LEU A 48 -6.99 -4.75 1.06
N LEU A 49 -6.28 -3.86 1.74
CA LEU A 49 -5.41 -2.89 1.07
C LEU A 49 -4.26 -3.59 0.34
N GLU A 50 -3.65 -4.58 0.96
CA GLU A 50 -2.60 -5.37 0.31
C GLU A 50 -3.11 -6.09 -0.93
N GLU A 51 -4.30 -6.69 -0.84
CA GLU A 51 -4.91 -7.36 -1.98
C GLU A 51 -5.20 -6.38 -3.12
N ALA A 52 -5.72 -5.20 -2.80
CA ALA A 52 -5.96 -4.16 -3.79
C ALA A 52 -4.66 -3.71 -4.46
N ARG A 53 -3.58 -3.59 -3.70
CA ARG A 53 -2.26 -3.25 -4.25
C ARG A 53 -1.73 -4.33 -5.19
N ARG A 54 -1.93 -5.61 -4.85
CA ARG A 54 -1.53 -6.72 -5.71
C ARG A 54 -2.31 -6.73 -7.01
N GLN A 55 -3.61 -6.51 -6.94
CA GLN A 55 -4.47 -6.43 -8.13
C GLN A 55 -4.07 -5.27 -9.01
N GLN A 56 -3.77 -4.13 -8.43
CA GLN A 56 -3.31 -2.96 -9.16
C GLN A 56 -1.97 -3.20 -9.83
N ALA A 57 -1.03 -3.83 -9.15
CA ALA A 57 0.26 -4.18 -9.71
C ALA A 57 0.11 -5.17 -10.87
N ALA A 58 -0.74 -6.18 -10.72
CA ALA A 58 -1.02 -7.15 -11.78
C ALA A 58 -1.69 -6.49 -12.99
N ALA A 59 -2.64 -5.59 -12.77
CA ALA A 59 -3.29 -4.84 -13.83
C ALA A 59 -2.30 -3.96 -14.58
N SER A 60 -1.44 -3.25 -13.85
CA SER A 60 -0.40 -2.42 -14.44
C SER A 60 0.58 -3.23 -15.29
N LEU A 61 0.92 -4.43 -14.83
CA LEU A 61 1.79 -5.32 -15.57
C LEU A 61 1.13 -5.81 -16.86
N ARG A 62 -0.15 -6.17 -16.80
CA ARG A 62 -0.91 -6.56 -18.00
C ARG A 62 -1.01 -5.42 -19.00
N ASP A 63 -1.28 -4.22 -18.53
CA ASP A 63 -1.37 -3.03 -19.36
C ASP A 63 -0.04 -2.74 -20.04
N LEU A 64 1.06 -2.88 -19.31
CA LEU A 64 2.40 -2.72 -19.84
C LEU A 64 2.68 -3.74 -20.94
N ILE A 65 2.38 -5.00 -20.71
CA ILE A 65 2.58 -6.08 -21.68
C ILE A 65 1.75 -5.82 -22.93
N THR A 66 0.49 -5.47 -22.78
CA THR A 66 -0.41 -5.17 -23.89
C THR A 66 0.09 -4.00 -24.71
N ASP A 67 0.51 -2.93 -24.03
CA ASP A 67 1.03 -1.72 -24.68
C ASP A 67 2.31 -2.01 -25.48
N VAL A 68 3.21 -2.76 -24.89
CA VAL A 68 4.47 -3.15 -25.54
C VAL A 68 4.19 -4.03 -26.77
N ARG A 69 3.27 -4.98 -26.69
CA ARG A 69 2.88 -5.82 -27.81
C ARG A 69 2.23 -5.02 -28.93
N ALA A 70 1.43 -4.03 -28.57
CA ALA A 70 0.77 -3.18 -29.54
C ALA A 70 1.76 -2.29 -30.30
N ARG A 71 2.79 -1.80 -29.60
CA ARG A 71 3.80 -0.92 -30.19
C ARG A 71 4.86 -1.67 -30.99
N ASN A 72 5.20 -2.89 -30.57
CA ASN A 72 6.30 -3.60 -31.16
C ASN A 72 6.01 -5.10 -31.23
N ARG A 73 5.50 -5.53 -32.38
CA ARG A 73 5.14 -6.93 -32.61
C ARG A 73 6.33 -7.88 -32.63
N GLN A 74 7.54 -7.37 -32.66
CA GLN A 74 8.77 -8.16 -32.69
C GLN A 74 9.57 -8.00 -31.41
N LEU A 75 8.89 -7.88 -30.30
CA LEU A 75 9.60 -7.74 -29.03
C LEU A 75 10.35 -9.02 -28.69
N ASP A 76 11.64 -8.87 -28.41
CA ASP A 76 12.47 -9.96 -27.98
C ASP A 76 11.98 -10.46 -26.61
N PRO A 77 11.81 -11.79 -26.42
CA PRO A 77 11.45 -12.34 -25.11
C PRO A 77 12.34 -11.89 -23.97
N ALA A 78 13.63 -11.65 -24.23
CA ALA A 78 14.55 -11.15 -23.20
C ALA A 78 14.18 -9.73 -22.76
N GLU A 79 13.80 -8.87 -23.69
CA GLU A 79 13.37 -7.51 -23.36
C GLU A 79 12.07 -7.52 -22.56
N LEU A 80 11.15 -8.40 -22.91
CA LEU A 80 9.91 -8.55 -22.19
C LEU A 80 10.16 -9.01 -20.75
N SER A 81 11.05 -9.99 -20.58
CA SER A 81 11.44 -10.48 -19.25
C SER A 81 12.05 -9.38 -18.40
N THR A 82 12.89 -8.55 -18.98
CA THR A 82 13.51 -7.42 -18.30
C THR A 82 12.46 -6.43 -17.82
N LEU A 83 11.49 -6.10 -18.68
CA LEU A 83 10.40 -5.19 -18.31
C LEU A 83 9.54 -5.75 -17.17
N ILE A 84 9.27 -7.04 -17.20
CA ILE A 84 8.50 -7.71 -16.14
C ILE A 84 9.27 -7.68 -14.82
N GLU A 85 10.56 -7.94 -14.87
CA GLU A 85 11.41 -7.91 -13.67
C GLU A 85 11.50 -6.51 -13.09
N GLU A 86 11.62 -5.49 -13.92
CA GLU A 86 11.63 -4.11 -13.47
C GLU A 86 10.31 -3.73 -12.77
N ALA A 87 9.19 -4.15 -13.33
CA ALA A 87 7.89 -3.90 -12.72
C ALA A 87 7.75 -4.62 -11.37
N ARG A 88 8.23 -5.85 -11.27
CA ARG A 88 8.24 -6.59 -10.01
C ARG A 88 9.17 -5.98 -8.98
N ALA A 89 10.35 -5.56 -9.41
CA ALA A 89 11.31 -4.91 -8.52
C ALA A 89 10.74 -3.63 -7.94
N ALA A 90 10.06 -2.83 -8.74
CA ALA A 90 9.41 -1.62 -8.26
C ALA A 90 8.32 -1.92 -7.23
N TYR A 91 7.53 -2.95 -7.46
CA TYR A 91 6.49 -3.38 -6.52
C TYR A 91 7.08 -3.89 -5.21
N HIS A 92 8.06 -4.76 -5.28
CA HIS A 92 8.71 -5.32 -4.09
C HIS A 92 9.49 -4.26 -3.30
N SER A 93 10.12 -3.34 -3.99
CA SER A 93 10.81 -2.23 -3.33
C SER A 93 9.86 -1.36 -2.53
N HIS A 94 8.66 -1.13 -3.05
CA HIS A 94 7.62 -0.40 -2.34
C HIS A 94 7.08 -1.17 -1.13
N GLU A 95 6.89 -2.46 -1.28
CA GLU A 95 6.42 -3.35 -0.23
C GLU A 95 7.45 -3.49 0.90
N GLY A 96 8.72 -3.53 0.56
CA GLY A 96 9.82 -3.67 1.51
C GLY A 96 9.99 -2.52 2.48
N ARG A 97 9.33 -1.41 2.27
CA ARG A 97 9.40 -0.26 3.17
C ARG A 97 8.42 -0.31 4.32
N THR A 98 7.59 -1.33 4.36
CA THR A 98 6.44 -1.28 5.24
C THR A 98 6.74 -1.62 6.67
N PHE A 99 7.82 -2.24 7.01
CA PHE A 99 8.03 -2.59 8.38
C PHE A 99 9.45 -2.62 8.76
N ASP A 100 9.89 -1.52 9.24
CA ASP A 100 11.14 -1.53 9.91
C ASP A 100 10.91 -1.55 11.37
N GLY A 101 10.91 -2.69 11.85
CA GLY A 101 11.10 -2.95 13.19
C GLY A 101 10.28 -2.26 14.23
N GLY A 102 9.44 -1.92 13.95
CA GLY A 102 8.63 -1.32 14.94
C GLY A 102 9.18 -1.10 16.30
#